data_c099d858975dae6ea8771cbc7a631795
#
_entry.id   c099d858975dae6ea8771cbc7a631795
#
_cell.length_a   1.000
_cell.length_b   1.000
_cell.length_c   1.000
_cell.angle_alpha   90.00
_cell.angle_beta   90.00
_cell.angle_gamma   90.00
#
_symmetry.space_group_name_H-M   'P 1'
#
loop_
_entity.id
_entity.type
_entity.pdbx_description
1 polymer ?
#
loop_
_entity_poly.entity_id
_entity_poly.type
_entity_poly.pdbx_seq_one_letter_code
_entity_poly.pdbx_strand_id
1 'polypeptide(L)'
;MSPRSGSASLLPAFMRRGRILPFLIISLSGEIIYGSFEAFKGSLMIPLQETLGITQTQFGLLMTYLGLAMFMYVPAGWVNNRVRVRTIILYGMGWRMITGLILFVFIPPFVIMSAIAISWAVVDAIIWPAVANGVCVLAADQDRKGRGLAMGLLEAIRRLTEFVLNGIVILVLIVLPDSTTIVMRGFAIGYAVLLMPMMLAVARRVPDTKIATEENTSHSMAALNGLLHVLALPRIWLAGIAAMAVYWCDINLMYISAPYLEQVFGASTAVAATFGIFNVGVVAMFAGIISGVTADYVFKSSTRMMMVALGIVAVACNIILVLPATSGMIGPIVCLLVLVALATFLGKSVILAPIGELELPEEIDGSAMAVGSLLAYASVLWGYNLNGHILDSYASDPATGYRIIFMITAIAAGLGCITAVVLDRANRRAARLERSRETAEPYGDPDDAVAVAAAGDVGDDGDAAQSVVEAADEEAAEPQFAGEAPAEPAAEVAEAADEPQDPEETGTTVS
;
A
#
# COMPACT_ATOMS: atom_id res chain seq x y z
N MET A 1 -2.54 49.31 9.39
CA MET A 1 -2.08 48.22 10.29
C MET A 1 -1.90 47.00 9.44
N SER A 2 -0.68 46.66 9.06
CA SER A 2 -0.33 45.50 8.26
C SER A 2 -0.54 44.23 9.07
N PRO A 3 -1.16 43.15 8.54
CA PRO A 3 -1.25 41.87 9.26
C PRO A 3 0.17 41.32 9.39
N ARG A 4 0.54 41.04 10.65
CA ARG A 4 1.78 40.35 11.00
C ARG A 4 1.86 39.05 10.23
N SER A 5 2.86 38.90 9.37
CA SER A 5 3.30 37.63 8.80
C SER A 5 3.50 36.65 9.95
N GLY A 6 2.57 35.71 10.10
CA GLY A 6 2.70 34.62 11.06
C GLY A 6 3.99 33.88 10.73
N SER A 7 4.91 33.81 11.67
CA SER A 7 6.09 32.95 11.62
C SER A 7 5.60 31.56 11.23
N ALA A 8 5.92 31.10 10.03
CA ALA A 8 5.66 29.75 9.59
C ALA A 8 6.28 28.81 10.64
N SER A 9 5.45 28.10 11.39
CA SER A 9 5.95 27.18 12.41
C SER A 9 6.75 26.11 11.69
N LEU A 10 8.02 25.95 12.04
CA LEU A 10 8.93 24.92 11.48
C LEU A 10 8.41 23.47 11.72
N LEU A 11 7.41 23.32 12.59
CA LEU A 11 6.82 22.00 12.89
C LEU A 11 5.67 21.67 11.95
N PRO A 12 5.64 20.42 11.40
CA PRO A 12 4.53 19.91 10.61
C PRO A 12 3.17 20.06 11.30
N ALA A 13 2.08 20.16 10.54
CA ALA A 13 0.75 20.42 11.08
C ALA A 13 0.30 19.41 12.13
N PHE A 14 0.62 18.12 11.95
CA PHE A 14 0.24 17.06 12.89
C PHE A 14 1.03 17.09 14.22
N MET A 15 2.21 17.73 14.26
CA MET A 15 2.99 17.94 15.49
C MET A 15 2.49 19.13 16.30
N ARG A 16 1.56 19.92 15.80
CA ARG A 16 1.00 21.05 16.52
C ARG A 16 0.10 20.57 17.67
N ARG A 17 0.03 21.39 18.72
CA ARG A 17 -0.80 21.11 19.91
C ARG A 17 -2.24 20.83 19.50
N GLY A 18 -2.77 19.65 19.86
CA GLY A 18 -4.12 19.19 19.54
C GLY A 18 -4.23 18.19 18.39
N ARG A 19 -3.26 18.08 17.47
CA ARG A 19 -3.29 17.09 16.38
C ARG A 19 -2.40 15.87 16.63
N ILE A 20 -1.35 15.99 17.44
CA ILE A 20 -0.41 14.90 17.74
C ILE A 20 -1.10 13.68 18.37
N LEU A 21 -1.99 13.90 19.33
CA LEU A 21 -2.68 12.81 20.04
C LEU A 21 -3.62 12.02 19.11
N PRO A 22 -4.51 12.63 18.30
CA PRO A 22 -5.26 11.93 17.25
C PRO A 22 -4.36 11.18 16.27
N PHE A 23 -3.26 11.79 15.83
CA PHE A 23 -2.30 11.15 14.95
C PHE A 23 -1.72 9.87 15.55
N LEU A 24 -1.23 9.92 16.79
CA LEU A 24 -0.71 8.75 17.50
C LEU A 24 -1.77 7.66 17.68
N ILE A 25 -3.00 8.04 18.02
CA ILE A 25 -4.10 7.08 18.20
C ILE A 25 -4.44 6.39 16.90
N ILE A 26 -4.55 7.10 15.77
CA ILE A 26 -4.81 6.48 14.47
C ILE A 26 -3.64 5.56 14.07
N SER A 27 -2.40 6.00 14.26
CA SER A 27 -1.21 5.22 13.93
C SER A 27 -1.10 3.93 14.75
N LEU A 28 -1.35 4.00 16.07
CA LEU A 28 -1.40 2.83 16.95
C LEU A 28 -2.56 1.91 16.60
N SER A 29 -3.74 2.46 16.25
CA SER A 29 -4.89 1.66 15.82
C SER A 29 -4.57 0.85 14.58
N GLY A 30 -3.79 1.42 13.65
CA GLY A 30 -3.36 0.78 12.41
C GLY A 30 -2.43 -0.42 12.61
N GLU A 31 -1.89 -0.65 13.82
CA GLU A 31 -1.07 -1.83 14.14
C GLU A 31 -1.73 -2.74 15.17
N ILE A 32 -2.27 -2.19 16.25
CA ILE A 32 -2.87 -2.99 17.34
C ILE A 32 -4.05 -3.84 16.81
N ILE A 33 -4.73 -3.38 15.77
CA ILE A 33 -5.82 -4.15 15.13
C ILE A 33 -5.36 -5.51 14.61
N TYR A 34 -4.09 -5.63 14.19
CA TYR A 34 -3.46 -6.85 13.70
C TYR A 34 -2.77 -7.67 14.80
N GLY A 35 -2.68 -7.12 16.01
CA GLY A 35 -1.89 -7.65 17.12
C GLY A 35 -2.25 -9.07 17.53
N SER A 36 -3.53 -9.47 17.42
CA SER A 36 -3.98 -10.80 17.85
C SER A 36 -3.59 -11.96 16.93
N PHE A 37 -3.24 -11.70 15.67
CA PHE A 37 -2.93 -12.74 14.69
C PHE A 37 -1.77 -12.39 13.77
N GLU A 38 -1.90 -11.35 12.95
CA GLU A 38 -0.91 -11.05 11.92
C GLU A 38 0.44 -10.57 12.49
N ALA A 39 0.45 -9.98 13.66
CA ALA A 39 1.71 -9.60 14.32
C ALA A 39 2.59 -10.82 14.64
N PHE A 40 2.00 -12.01 14.77
CA PHE A 40 2.72 -13.25 15.09
C PHE A 40 3.28 -13.97 13.85
N LYS A 41 2.91 -13.51 12.65
CA LYS A 41 3.40 -14.08 11.41
C LYS A 41 4.91 -13.90 11.28
N GLY A 42 5.78 -14.54 11.31
CA GLY A 42 7.23 -14.33 11.29
C GLY A 42 7.87 -15.09 12.46
N SER A 43 8.44 -14.37 13.39
CA SER A 43 9.17 -14.99 14.51
C SER A 43 8.34 -15.90 15.40
N LEU A 44 7.04 -15.72 15.46
CA LEU A 44 6.10 -16.46 16.31
C LEU A 44 5.12 -17.37 15.53
N MET A 45 5.40 -17.60 14.25
CA MET A 45 4.54 -18.40 13.37
C MET A 45 4.34 -19.84 13.89
N ILE A 46 5.42 -20.52 14.26
CA ILE A 46 5.35 -21.90 14.76
C ILE A 46 4.53 -21.99 16.07
N PRO A 47 4.82 -21.18 17.09
CA PRO A 47 4.00 -21.11 18.29
C PRO A 47 2.51 -20.81 18.02
N LEU A 48 2.23 -19.95 17.04
CA LEU A 48 0.86 -19.63 16.63
C LEU A 48 0.14 -20.84 16.00
N GLN A 49 0.82 -21.58 15.12
CA GLN A 49 0.29 -22.79 14.50
C GLN A 49 -0.01 -23.87 15.52
N GLU A 50 0.91 -24.11 16.45
CA GLU A 50 0.71 -25.06 17.56
C GLU A 50 -0.48 -24.66 18.43
N THR A 51 -0.63 -23.37 18.72
CA THR A 51 -1.75 -22.84 19.50
C THR A 51 -3.10 -23.05 18.82
N LEU A 52 -3.17 -22.92 17.51
CA LEU A 52 -4.39 -23.10 16.74
C LEU A 52 -4.62 -24.57 16.32
N GLY A 53 -3.61 -25.44 16.47
CA GLY A 53 -3.67 -26.84 16.04
C GLY A 53 -3.79 -26.98 14.52
N ILE A 54 -3.16 -26.10 13.74
CA ILE A 54 -3.24 -26.08 12.27
C ILE A 54 -1.90 -26.42 11.62
N THR A 55 -1.98 -26.98 10.41
CA THR A 55 -0.81 -27.34 9.61
C THR A 55 -0.18 -26.13 8.93
N GLN A 56 1.06 -26.25 8.41
CA GLN A 56 1.73 -25.21 7.61
C GLN A 56 0.88 -24.81 6.39
N THR A 57 0.31 -25.77 5.68
CA THR A 57 -0.60 -25.54 4.55
C THR A 57 -1.83 -24.77 4.98
N GLN A 58 -2.46 -25.13 6.11
CA GLN A 58 -3.62 -24.43 6.63
C GLN A 58 -3.29 -23.00 7.04
N PHE A 59 -2.13 -22.77 7.68
CA PHE A 59 -1.66 -21.43 7.98
C PHE A 59 -1.44 -20.60 6.69
N GLY A 60 -0.79 -21.21 5.70
CA GLY A 60 -0.60 -20.58 4.38
C GLY A 60 -1.92 -20.19 3.71
N LEU A 61 -2.95 -21.04 3.82
CA LEU A 61 -4.29 -20.74 3.33
C LEU A 61 -4.93 -19.57 4.07
N LEU A 62 -4.80 -19.48 5.41
CA LEU A 62 -5.31 -18.33 6.16
C LEU A 62 -4.63 -17.02 5.70
N MET A 63 -3.30 -17.04 5.46
CA MET A 63 -2.59 -15.88 4.91
C MET A 63 -3.07 -15.51 3.51
N THR A 64 -3.35 -16.49 2.66
CA THR A 64 -3.93 -16.28 1.31
C THR A 64 -5.33 -15.64 1.41
N TYR A 65 -6.17 -16.12 2.34
CA TYR A 65 -7.49 -15.53 2.56
C TYR A 65 -7.41 -14.08 3.05
N LEU A 66 -6.47 -13.76 3.93
CA LEU A 66 -6.18 -12.37 4.31
C LEU A 66 -5.70 -11.55 3.10
N GLY A 67 -4.93 -12.16 2.21
CA GLY A 67 -4.50 -11.54 0.95
C GLY A 67 -5.65 -11.15 0.01
N LEU A 68 -6.83 -11.78 0.12
CA LEU A 68 -8.02 -11.40 -0.66
C LEU A 68 -8.48 -9.95 -0.38
N ALA A 69 -8.01 -9.33 0.71
CA ALA A 69 -8.22 -7.92 0.99
C ALA A 69 -7.84 -7.03 -0.20
N MET A 70 -6.83 -7.44 -1.00
CA MET A 70 -6.36 -6.68 -2.15
C MET A 70 -7.46 -6.43 -3.18
N PHE A 71 -8.31 -7.43 -3.45
CA PHE A 71 -9.42 -7.29 -4.40
C PHE A 71 -10.54 -6.39 -3.85
N MET A 72 -10.64 -6.28 -2.52
CA MET A 72 -11.64 -5.47 -1.87
C MET A 72 -11.23 -3.99 -1.74
N TYR A 73 -9.97 -3.62 -2.00
CA TYR A 73 -9.52 -2.22 -1.89
C TYR A 73 -10.27 -1.29 -2.87
N VAL A 74 -10.61 -1.77 -4.06
CA VAL A 74 -11.35 -0.98 -5.05
C VAL A 74 -12.76 -0.64 -4.53
N PRO A 75 -13.63 -1.59 -4.15
CA PRO A 75 -14.91 -1.26 -3.54
C PRO A 75 -14.77 -0.57 -2.17
N ALA A 76 -13.70 -0.83 -1.42
CA ALA A 76 -13.42 -0.16 -0.17
C ALA A 76 -13.17 1.36 -0.34
N GLY A 77 -12.62 1.79 -1.46
CA GLY A 77 -12.49 3.21 -1.81
C GLY A 77 -13.83 3.93 -1.82
N TRP A 78 -14.86 3.29 -2.36
CA TRP A 78 -16.23 3.81 -2.33
C TRP A 78 -16.79 3.97 -0.89
N VAL A 79 -16.47 3.04 0.01
CA VAL A 79 -16.85 3.13 1.42
C VAL A 79 -16.06 4.26 2.10
N ASN A 80 -14.75 4.35 1.86
CA ASN A 80 -13.88 5.36 2.45
C ASN A 80 -14.27 6.79 2.07
N ASN A 81 -14.80 7.00 0.86
CA ASN A 81 -15.27 8.32 0.43
C ASN A 81 -16.59 8.74 1.11
N ARG A 82 -17.36 7.81 1.67
CA ARG A 82 -18.70 8.06 2.25
C ARG A 82 -18.76 7.98 3.75
N VAL A 83 -17.95 7.10 4.33
CA VAL A 83 -17.99 6.83 5.77
C VAL A 83 -16.85 7.57 6.45
N ARG A 84 -17.11 8.12 7.63
CA ARG A 84 -16.14 8.85 8.42
C ARG A 84 -15.02 7.93 8.89
N VAL A 85 -13.77 8.38 8.85
CA VAL A 85 -12.57 7.63 9.25
C VAL A 85 -12.73 7.03 10.66
N ARG A 86 -13.20 7.82 11.64
CA ARG A 86 -13.44 7.36 13.02
C ARG A 86 -14.41 6.18 13.06
N THR A 87 -15.48 6.24 12.30
CA THR A 87 -16.51 5.19 12.25
C THR A 87 -15.94 3.90 11.68
N ILE A 88 -15.19 3.96 10.57
CA ILE A 88 -14.54 2.80 9.96
C ILE A 88 -13.61 2.11 10.96
N ILE A 89 -12.73 2.88 11.61
CA ILE A 89 -11.77 2.34 12.58
C ILE A 89 -12.50 1.66 13.75
N LEU A 90 -13.54 2.28 14.30
CA LEU A 90 -14.30 1.72 15.43
C LEU A 90 -15.00 0.40 15.09
N TYR A 91 -15.71 0.35 13.96
CA TYR A 91 -16.40 -0.88 13.54
C TYR A 91 -15.41 -2.01 13.21
N GLY A 92 -14.32 -1.69 12.53
CA GLY A 92 -13.32 -2.68 12.19
C GLY A 92 -12.59 -3.23 13.42
N MET A 93 -12.21 -2.37 14.38
CA MET A 93 -11.62 -2.83 15.65
C MET A 93 -12.61 -3.68 16.45
N GLY A 94 -13.89 -3.30 16.49
CA GLY A 94 -14.93 -4.09 17.16
C GLY A 94 -15.09 -5.48 16.54
N TRP A 95 -15.12 -5.55 15.20
CA TRP A 95 -15.19 -6.83 14.49
C TRP A 95 -13.96 -7.72 14.75
N ARG A 96 -12.75 -7.14 14.63
CA ARG A 96 -11.50 -7.83 14.91
C ARG A 96 -11.40 -8.32 16.36
N MET A 97 -11.86 -7.52 17.31
CA MET A 97 -11.93 -7.91 18.72
C MET A 97 -12.83 -9.13 18.94
N ILE A 98 -14.07 -9.07 18.46
CA ILE A 98 -15.05 -10.15 18.65
C ILE A 98 -14.56 -11.45 17.98
N THR A 99 -14.16 -11.37 16.72
CA THR A 99 -13.73 -12.54 15.95
C THR A 99 -12.38 -13.09 16.41
N GLY A 100 -11.47 -12.23 16.86
CA GLY A 100 -10.21 -12.64 17.50
C GLY A 100 -10.45 -13.38 18.81
N LEU A 101 -11.38 -12.88 19.65
CA LEU A 101 -11.79 -13.61 20.86
C LEU A 101 -12.42 -14.96 20.50
N ILE A 102 -13.30 -15.04 19.50
CA ILE A 102 -13.87 -16.32 19.05
C ILE A 102 -12.75 -17.27 18.62
N LEU A 103 -11.79 -16.79 17.83
CA LEU A 103 -10.67 -17.59 17.33
C LEU A 103 -9.84 -18.19 18.47
N PHE A 104 -9.41 -17.39 19.44
CA PHE A 104 -8.44 -17.80 20.46
C PHE A 104 -9.07 -18.33 21.75
N VAL A 105 -10.33 -17.98 22.04
CA VAL A 105 -11.04 -18.57 23.21
C VAL A 105 -11.60 -19.95 22.88
N PHE A 106 -12.15 -20.14 21.69
CA PHE A 106 -12.83 -21.39 21.33
C PHE A 106 -12.00 -22.31 20.44
N ILE A 107 -10.98 -21.79 19.71
CA ILE A 107 -10.19 -22.53 18.71
C ILE A 107 -11.13 -23.33 17.80
N PRO A 108 -11.96 -22.65 17.00
CA PRO A 108 -13.00 -23.31 16.21
C PRO A 108 -12.40 -24.17 15.09
N PRO A 109 -13.19 -25.08 14.48
CA PRO A 109 -12.75 -25.85 13.32
C PRO A 109 -12.20 -24.97 12.19
N PHE A 110 -11.27 -25.49 11.39
CA PHE A 110 -10.56 -24.75 10.34
C PHE A 110 -11.49 -23.99 9.36
N VAL A 111 -12.67 -24.55 9.06
CA VAL A 111 -13.68 -23.88 8.21
C VAL A 111 -14.13 -22.56 8.81
N ILE A 112 -14.34 -22.50 10.13
CA ILE A 112 -14.72 -21.26 10.84
C ILE A 112 -13.53 -20.31 10.90
N MET A 113 -12.30 -20.81 11.13
CA MET A 113 -11.07 -20.00 11.07
C MET A 113 -10.93 -19.35 9.69
N SER A 114 -11.19 -20.09 8.61
CA SER A 114 -11.17 -19.61 7.23
C SER A 114 -12.21 -18.51 7.01
N ALA A 115 -13.44 -18.70 7.51
CA ALA A 115 -14.49 -17.68 7.41
C ALA A 115 -14.11 -16.40 8.18
N ILE A 116 -13.49 -16.54 9.36
CA ILE A 116 -12.95 -15.42 10.13
C ILE A 116 -11.86 -14.69 9.30
N ALA A 117 -10.90 -15.41 8.74
CA ALA A 117 -9.82 -14.84 7.93
C ALA A 117 -10.35 -14.08 6.70
N ILE A 118 -11.34 -14.65 5.99
CA ILE A 118 -12.00 -13.99 4.86
C ILE A 118 -12.73 -12.71 5.32
N SER A 119 -13.41 -12.77 6.47
CA SER A 119 -14.09 -11.59 7.03
C SER A 119 -13.09 -10.50 7.41
N TRP A 120 -11.91 -10.88 7.92
CA TRP A 120 -10.82 -9.96 8.22
C TRP A 120 -10.29 -9.31 6.94
N ALA A 121 -10.13 -10.08 5.86
CA ALA A 121 -9.71 -9.51 4.57
C ALA A 121 -10.63 -8.38 4.10
N VAL A 122 -11.95 -8.54 4.21
CA VAL A 122 -12.92 -7.49 3.84
C VAL A 122 -12.79 -6.27 4.75
N VAL A 123 -12.69 -6.49 6.05
CA VAL A 123 -12.58 -5.42 7.04
C VAL A 123 -11.28 -4.65 6.90
N ASP A 124 -10.15 -5.34 6.70
CA ASP A 124 -8.82 -4.74 6.54
C ASP A 124 -8.70 -3.93 5.27
N ALA A 125 -9.34 -4.38 4.19
CA ALA A 125 -9.40 -3.62 2.94
C ALA A 125 -10.03 -2.24 3.11
N ILE A 126 -10.98 -2.11 4.05
CA ILE A 126 -11.65 -0.83 4.35
C ILE A 126 -10.84 -0.02 5.35
N ILE A 127 -10.27 -0.66 6.38
CA ILE A 127 -9.58 0.01 7.49
C ILE A 127 -8.24 0.60 7.05
N TRP A 128 -7.43 -0.15 6.31
CA TRP A 128 -6.08 0.30 5.98
C TRP A 128 -6.06 1.62 5.20
N PRO A 129 -6.86 1.79 4.12
CA PRO A 129 -6.97 3.09 3.47
C PRO A 129 -7.52 4.18 4.39
N ALA A 130 -8.45 3.86 5.32
CA ALA A 130 -8.97 4.82 6.28
C ALA A 130 -7.90 5.30 7.27
N VAL A 131 -7.03 4.41 7.75
CA VAL A 131 -5.87 4.76 8.60
C VAL A 131 -4.90 5.65 7.84
N ALA A 132 -4.50 5.26 6.63
CA ALA A 132 -3.57 6.02 5.79
C ALA A 132 -4.12 7.42 5.47
N ASN A 133 -5.37 7.51 5.04
CA ASN A 133 -6.04 8.77 4.77
C ASN A 133 -6.21 9.63 6.03
N GLY A 134 -6.60 9.01 7.16
CA GLY A 134 -6.75 9.72 8.43
C GLY A 134 -5.44 10.36 8.90
N VAL A 135 -4.33 9.67 8.73
CA VAL A 135 -2.98 10.19 8.99
C VAL A 135 -2.63 11.33 8.03
N CYS A 136 -2.90 11.17 6.72
CA CYS A 136 -2.65 12.19 5.72
C CYS A 136 -3.49 13.46 5.94
N VAL A 137 -4.76 13.33 6.30
CA VAL A 137 -5.65 14.48 6.60
C VAL A 137 -5.18 15.26 7.83
N LEU A 138 -4.74 14.56 8.89
CA LEU A 138 -4.20 15.23 10.07
C LEU A 138 -2.85 15.92 9.80
N ALA A 139 -2.06 15.37 8.87
CA ALA A 139 -0.76 15.89 8.50
C ALA A 139 -0.82 17.06 7.52
N ALA A 140 -1.88 17.14 6.71
CA ALA A 140 -1.99 18.16 5.68
C ALA A 140 -1.99 19.58 6.28
N ASP A 141 -1.09 20.42 5.78
CA ASP A 141 -1.17 21.88 5.85
C ASP A 141 -1.77 22.38 4.52
N GLN A 142 -2.00 23.70 4.41
CA GLN A 142 -2.56 24.31 3.19
C GLN A 142 -1.80 23.92 1.91
N ASP A 143 -0.50 23.64 2.02
CA ASP A 143 0.37 23.23 0.90
C ASP A 143 0.58 21.72 0.79
N ARG A 144 -0.23 20.87 1.42
CA ARG A 144 -0.08 19.41 1.49
C ARG A 144 1.32 18.91 1.96
N LYS A 145 2.15 19.78 2.53
CA LYS A 145 3.48 19.45 3.08
C LYS A 145 3.35 18.60 4.34
N GLY A 146 4.28 17.67 4.55
CA GLY A 146 4.33 16.82 5.76
C GLY A 146 3.64 15.46 5.63
N ARG A 147 3.01 15.14 4.48
CA ARG A 147 2.38 13.82 4.26
C ARG A 147 3.40 12.68 4.25
N GLY A 148 4.54 12.87 3.58
CA GLY A 148 5.61 11.87 3.54
C GLY A 148 6.16 11.57 4.94
N LEU A 149 6.45 12.61 5.73
CA LEU A 149 6.90 12.47 7.12
C LEU A 149 5.82 11.76 7.99
N ALA A 150 4.55 12.10 7.81
CA ALA A 150 3.46 11.47 8.55
C ALA A 150 3.31 9.99 8.22
N MET A 151 3.42 9.60 6.94
CA MET A 151 3.42 8.19 6.51
C MET A 151 4.67 7.45 7.02
N GLY A 152 5.83 8.07 6.97
CA GLY A 152 7.06 7.51 7.55
C GLY A 152 6.95 7.27 9.05
N LEU A 153 6.38 8.22 9.81
CA LEU A 153 6.14 8.07 11.24
C LEU A 153 5.04 7.03 11.53
N LEU A 154 3.99 6.95 10.73
CA LEU A 154 2.99 5.88 10.82
C LEU A 154 3.68 4.51 10.76
N GLU A 155 4.54 4.29 9.75
CA GLU A 155 5.25 3.01 9.62
C GLU A 155 6.26 2.78 10.75
N ALA A 156 6.96 3.80 11.21
CA ALA A 156 7.87 3.70 12.36
C ALA A 156 7.12 3.31 13.65
N ILE A 157 5.98 3.92 13.93
CA ILE A 157 5.13 3.60 15.09
C ILE A 157 4.61 2.17 14.98
N ARG A 158 4.18 1.74 13.80
CA ARG A 158 3.72 0.38 13.55
C ARG A 158 4.81 -0.64 13.84
N ARG A 159 6.01 -0.45 13.26
CA ARG A 159 7.15 -1.35 13.49
C ARG A 159 7.61 -1.39 14.94
N LEU A 160 7.65 -0.25 15.59
CA LEU A 160 7.95 -0.19 17.02
C LEU A 160 6.91 -0.96 17.86
N THR A 161 5.63 -0.78 17.56
CA THR A 161 4.54 -1.48 18.24
C THR A 161 4.64 -2.99 18.03
N GLU A 162 4.83 -3.45 16.81
CA GLU A 162 5.03 -4.87 16.47
C GLU A 162 6.26 -5.44 17.20
N PHE A 163 7.37 -4.72 17.20
CA PHE A 163 8.59 -5.12 17.89
C PHE A 163 8.37 -5.28 19.40
N VAL A 164 7.73 -4.31 20.04
CA VAL A 164 7.44 -4.34 21.49
C VAL A 164 6.49 -5.47 21.82
N LEU A 165 5.38 -5.62 21.07
CA LEU A 165 4.39 -6.66 21.33
C LEU A 165 5.02 -8.06 21.16
N ASN A 166 5.71 -8.32 20.08
CA ASN A 166 6.38 -9.62 19.84
C ASN A 166 7.53 -9.86 20.81
N GLY A 167 8.31 -8.82 21.12
CA GLY A 167 9.40 -8.91 22.09
C GLY A 167 8.92 -9.34 23.48
N ILE A 168 7.80 -8.81 23.96
CA ILE A 168 7.20 -9.22 25.24
C ILE A 168 6.79 -10.70 25.21
N VAL A 169 6.16 -11.15 24.12
CA VAL A 169 5.76 -12.56 23.96
C VAL A 169 6.99 -13.47 24.00
N ILE A 170 8.04 -13.13 23.22
CA ILE A 170 9.27 -13.92 23.16
C ILE A 170 9.96 -13.98 24.53
N LEU A 171 10.05 -12.86 25.26
CA LEU A 171 10.63 -12.84 26.61
C LEU A 171 9.86 -13.77 27.56
N VAL A 172 8.53 -13.80 27.49
CA VAL A 172 7.74 -14.71 28.34
C VAL A 172 7.92 -16.16 27.90
N LEU A 173 8.01 -16.45 26.59
CA LEU A 173 8.28 -17.80 26.08
C LEU A 173 9.65 -18.33 26.48
N ILE A 174 10.68 -17.46 26.58
CA ILE A 174 12.01 -17.84 27.10
C ILE A 174 11.94 -18.28 28.56
N VAL A 175 11.10 -17.59 29.36
CA VAL A 175 10.94 -17.90 30.78
C VAL A 175 10.02 -19.10 31.02
N LEU A 176 9.05 -19.33 30.15
CA LEU A 176 8.03 -20.38 30.25
C LEU A 176 8.00 -21.28 28.99
N PRO A 177 9.09 -21.99 28.65
CA PRO A 177 9.19 -22.74 27.40
C PRO A 177 8.17 -23.87 27.30
N ASP A 178 7.83 -24.51 28.42
CA ASP A 178 6.88 -25.63 28.48
C ASP A 178 5.41 -25.20 28.34
N SER A 179 5.14 -23.88 28.30
CA SER A 179 3.79 -23.32 28.31
C SER A 179 3.48 -22.55 27.00
N THR A 180 4.17 -22.85 25.92
CA THR A 180 4.12 -22.11 24.65
C THR A 180 2.68 -21.84 24.19
N THR A 181 1.84 -22.85 24.11
CA THR A 181 0.43 -22.71 23.66
C THR A 181 -0.40 -21.84 24.58
N ILE A 182 -0.22 -21.96 25.92
CA ILE A 182 -0.96 -21.15 26.90
C ILE A 182 -0.53 -19.70 26.83
N VAL A 183 0.77 -19.44 26.74
CA VAL A 183 1.36 -18.10 26.61
C VAL A 183 0.88 -17.43 25.33
N MET A 184 1.02 -18.09 24.19
CA MET A 184 0.57 -17.56 22.89
C MET A 184 -0.92 -17.25 22.89
N ARG A 185 -1.74 -18.19 23.36
CA ARG A 185 -3.19 -18.00 23.48
C ARG A 185 -3.55 -16.82 24.39
N GLY A 186 -2.88 -16.73 25.54
CA GLY A 186 -3.07 -15.63 26.50
C GLY A 186 -2.74 -14.27 25.88
N PHE A 187 -1.61 -14.14 25.17
CA PHE A 187 -1.25 -12.91 24.47
C PHE A 187 -2.21 -12.57 23.32
N ALA A 188 -2.61 -13.54 22.52
CA ALA A 188 -3.57 -13.33 21.43
C ALA A 188 -4.92 -12.81 21.96
N ILE A 189 -5.43 -13.39 23.05
CA ILE A 189 -6.64 -12.91 23.74
C ILE A 189 -6.39 -11.52 24.33
N GLY A 190 -5.25 -11.31 25.01
CA GLY A 190 -4.87 -10.02 25.58
C GLY A 190 -4.82 -8.90 24.55
N TYR A 191 -4.27 -9.17 23.36
CA TYR A 191 -4.22 -8.20 22.27
C TYR A 191 -5.59 -7.94 21.65
N ALA A 192 -6.46 -8.96 21.56
CA ALA A 192 -7.84 -8.76 21.17
C ALA A 192 -8.59 -7.86 22.17
N VAL A 193 -8.40 -8.06 23.48
CA VAL A 193 -9.00 -7.23 24.53
C VAL A 193 -8.41 -5.80 24.53
N LEU A 194 -7.13 -5.63 24.18
CA LEU A 194 -6.47 -4.32 24.07
C LEU A 194 -7.17 -3.39 23.05
N LEU A 195 -7.89 -3.96 22.09
CA LEU A 195 -8.71 -3.17 21.16
C LEU A 195 -9.81 -2.37 21.88
N MET A 196 -10.32 -2.84 23.04
CA MET A 196 -11.39 -2.14 23.78
C MET A 196 -10.97 -0.74 24.28
N PRO A 197 -9.88 -0.58 25.08
CA PRO A 197 -9.42 0.74 25.48
C PRO A 197 -8.96 1.59 24.28
N MET A 198 -8.46 0.95 23.21
CA MET A 198 -8.08 1.66 21.99
C MET A 198 -9.29 2.23 21.25
N MET A 199 -10.39 1.48 21.14
CA MET A 199 -11.67 1.97 20.60
C MET A 199 -12.18 3.17 21.42
N LEU A 200 -12.06 3.14 22.74
CA LEU A 200 -12.45 4.25 23.60
C LEU A 200 -11.58 5.50 23.31
N ALA A 201 -10.28 5.32 23.11
CA ALA A 201 -9.38 6.40 22.73
C ALA A 201 -9.75 6.99 21.36
N VAL A 202 -10.02 6.14 20.36
CA VAL A 202 -10.48 6.55 19.03
C VAL A 202 -11.79 7.34 19.12
N ALA A 203 -12.78 6.82 19.84
CA ALA A 203 -14.10 7.45 19.99
C ALA A 203 -14.01 8.85 20.62
N ARG A 204 -13.08 9.05 21.56
CA ARG A 204 -12.96 10.31 22.32
C ARG A 204 -12.02 11.33 21.71
N ARG A 205 -11.01 10.92 20.96
CA ARG A 205 -9.89 11.77 20.55
C ARG A 205 -9.69 11.93 19.06
N VAL A 206 -10.17 10.98 18.26
CA VAL A 206 -10.06 11.09 16.80
C VAL A 206 -11.18 12.00 16.28
N PRO A 207 -10.86 13.06 15.51
CA PRO A 207 -11.86 13.93 14.93
C PRO A 207 -12.82 13.17 14.01
N ASP A 208 -14.03 13.62 13.93
CA ASP A 208 -15.06 13.01 13.08
C ASP A 208 -15.00 13.61 11.67
N THR A 209 -13.91 13.32 10.95
CA THR A 209 -13.65 13.84 9.61
C THR A 209 -14.13 12.87 8.53
N LYS A 210 -14.76 13.40 7.49
CA LYS A 210 -14.97 12.72 6.20
C LYS A 210 -13.79 13.04 5.29
N ILE A 211 -13.44 12.11 4.40
CA ILE A 211 -12.39 12.30 3.40
C ILE A 211 -12.92 13.14 2.24
N ALA A 212 -14.18 12.95 1.85
CA ALA A 212 -14.86 13.71 0.80
C ALA A 212 -15.83 14.74 1.39
N THR A 213 -15.97 15.89 0.73
CA THR A 213 -16.92 16.96 1.10
C THR A 213 -18.36 16.54 0.83
N GLU A 214 -19.31 17.01 1.63
CA GLU A 214 -20.74 16.58 1.59
C GLU A 214 -21.44 16.77 0.24
N GLU A 215 -21.01 17.74 -0.57
CA GLU A 215 -21.59 18.03 -1.88
C GLU A 215 -21.48 16.90 -2.90
N ASN A 216 -20.51 15.99 -2.75
CA ASN A 216 -20.20 14.95 -3.73
C ASN A 216 -20.69 13.55 -3.38
N THR A 217 -21.38 13.38 -2.25
CA THR A 217 -21.85 12.05 -1.79
C THR A 217 -23.19 11.62 -2.36
N SER A 218 -23.87 12.47 -3.14
CA SER A 218 -25.26 12.26 -3.52
C SER A 218 -25.54 11.18 -4.59
N HIS A 219 -24.50 10.67 -5.29
CA HIS A 219 -24.74 9.72 -6.37
C HIS A 219 -23.77 8.53 -6.37
N SER A 220 -24.33 7.31 -6.27
CA SER A 220 -23.59 6.04 -6.47
C SER A 220 -22.82 6.01 -7.79
N MET A 221 -23.42 6.62 -8.83
CA MET A 221 -22.80 6.73 -10.16
C MET A 221 -21.58 7.66 -10.16
N ALA A 222 -21.57 8.74 -9.37
CA ALA A 222 -20.42 9.62 -9.29
C ALA A 222 -19.21 8.92 -8.67
N ALA A 223 -19.42 8.10 -7.63
CA ALA A 223 -18.35 7.32 -7.03
C ALA A 223 -17.82 6.21 -7.96
N LEU A 224 -18.68 5.56 -8.75
CA LEU A 224 -18.28 4.58 -9.76
C LEU A 224 -17.55 5.26 -10.91
N ASN A 225 -18.04 6.40 -11.37
CA ASN A 225 -17.35 7.20 -12.40
C ASN A 225 -16.00 7.70 -11.90
N GLY A 226 -15.90 8.12 -10.63
CA GLY A 226 -14.63 8.47 -9.98
C GLY A 226 -13.64 7.31 -9.98
N LEU A 227 -14.11 6.09 -9.68
CA LEU A 227 -13.29 4.88 -9.73
C LEU A 227 -12.82 4.56 -11.16
N LEU A 228 -13.73 4.62 -12.14
CA LEU A 228 -13.39 4.39 -13.55
C LEU A 228 -12.42 5.47 -14.06
N HIS A 229 -12.61 6.72 -13.64
CA HIS A 229 -11.69 7.81 -13.96
C HIS A 229 -10.28 7.54 -13.40
N VAL A 230 -10.17 7.10 -12.15
CA VAL A 230 -8.90 6.73 -11.51
C VAL A 230 -8.20 5.59 -12.27
N LEU A 231 -8.96 4.56 -12.67
CA LEU A 231 -8.43 3.42 -13.45
C LEU A 231 -7.93 3.84 -14.84
N ALA A 232 -8.44 4.93 -15.40
CA ALA A 232 -7.99 5.48 -16.67
C ALA A 232 -6.71 6.33 -16.56
N LEU A 233 -6.25 6.67 -15.33
CA LEU A 233 -5.07 7.51 -15.11
C LEU A 233 -3.77 6.71 -15.12
N PRO A 234 -2.90 6.82 -16.16
CA PRO A 234 -1.66 6.04 -16.23
C PRO A 234 -0.71 6.28 -15.05
N ARG A 235 -0.72 7.48 -14.45
CA ARG A 235 0.12 7.81 -13.29
C ARG A 235 -0.24 7.00 -12.05
N ILE A 236 -1.49 6.59 -11.88
CA ILE A 236 -1.93 5.70 -10.79
C ILE A 236 -1.32 4.30 -10.96
N TRP A 237 -1.33 3.76 -12.18
CA TRP A 237 -0.72 2.47 -12.48
C TRP A 237 0.79 2.49 -12.28
N LEU A 238 1.47 3.54 -12.71
CA LEU A 238 2.91 3.69 -12.49
C LEU A 238 3.24 3.76 -10.98
N ALA A 239 2.48 4.53 -10.20
CA ALA A 239 2.65 4.61 -8.76
C ALA A 239 2.39 3.25 -8.08
N GLY A 240 1.31 2.57 -8.46
CA GLY A 240 0.94 1.26 -7.93
C GLY A 240 1.95 0.16 -8.26
N ILE A 241 2.47 0.12 -9.50
CA ILE A 241 3.48 -0.87 -9.92
C ILE A 241 4.82 -0.63 -9.20
N ALA A 242 5.25 0.62 -9.05
CA ALA A 242 6.45 0.95 -8.26
C ALA A 242 6.27 0.53 -6.79
N ALA A 243 5.11 0.80 -6.21
CA ALA A 243 4.74 0.39 -4.86
C ALA A 243 4.69 -1.14 -4.72
N MET A 244 4.15 -1.87 -5.71
CA MET A 244 4.15 -3.33 -5.75
C MET A 244 5.57 -3.91 -5.72
N ALA A 245 6.52 -3.29 -6.44
CA ALA A 245 7.91 -3.72 -6.42
C ALA A 245 8.54 -3.53 -5.03
N VAL A 246 8.22 -2.43 -4.32
CA VAL A 246 8.66 -2.23 -2.93
C VAL A 246 8.08 -3.31 -2.02
N TYR A 247 6.78 -3.59 -2.14
CA TYR A 247 6.14 -4.59 -1.29
C TYR A 247 6.61 -6.02 -1.61
N TRP A 248 6.94 -6.30 -2.86
CA TRP A 248 7.61 -7.55 -3.25
C TRP A 248 8.96 -7.72 -2.53
N CYS A 249 9.77 -6.67 -2.47
CA CYS A 249 11.03 -6.69 -1.73
C CYS A 249 10.82 -6.91 -0.23
N ASP A 250 9.75 -6.33 0.35
CA ASP A 250 9.39 -6.53 1.75
C ASP A 250 8.98 -7.98 2.07
N ILE A 251 8.14 -8.59 1.22
CA ILE A 251 7.76 -10.00 1.37
C ILE A 251 9.00 -10.88 1.36
N ASN A 252 9.89 -10.69 0.38
CA ASN A 252 11.09 -11.49 0.23
C ASN A 252 12.06 -11.28 1.41
N LEU A 253 12.24 -10.04 1.85
CA LEU A 253 13.07 -9.74 3.01
C LEU A 253 12.60 -10.49 4.26
N MET A 254 11.31 -10.47 4.55
CA MET A 254 10.74 -11.15 5.72
C MET A 254 10.82 -12.67 5.61
N TYR A 255 10.62 -13.20 4.42
CA TYR A 255 10.53 -14.64 4.20
C TYR A 255 11.88 -15.33 4.14
N ILE A 256 12.91 -14.68 3.56
CA ILE A 256 14.14 -15.34 3.20
C ILE A 256 15.35 -14.96 4.07
N SER A 257 15.42 -13.78 4.67
CA SER A 257 16.66 -13.27 5.25
C SER A 257 17.17 -14.11 6.44
N ALA A 258 16.33 -14.48 7.39
CA ALA A 258 16.72 -15.31 8.52
C ALA A 258 16.98 -16.76 8.11
N PRO A 259 16.09 -17.46 7.38
CA PRO A 259 16.34 -18.80 6.88
C PRO A 259 17.56 -18.90 5.95
N TYR A 260 17.86 -17.87 5.16
CA TYR A 260 19.06 -17.82 4.33
C TYR A 260 20.34 -17.89 5.15
N LEU A 261 20.42 -17.14 6.25
CA LEU A 261 21.57 -17.19 7.15
C LEU A 261 21.72 -18.57 7.83
N GLU A 262 20.63 -19.19 8.18
CA GLU A 262 20.61 -20.51 8.82
C GLU A 262 20.97 -21.62 7.84
N GLN A 263 20.26 -21.73 6.71
CA GLN A 263 20.35 -22.86 5.79
C GLN A 263 21.58 -22.79 4.87
N VAL A 264 22.04 -21.58 4.52
CA VAL A 264 23.18 -21.43 3.58
C VAL A 264 24.49 -21.16 4.30
N PHE A 265 24.48 -20.40 5.40
CA PHE A 265 25.69 -20.04 6.13
C PHE A 265 25.87 -20.80 7.44
N GLY A 266 24.91 -21.65 7.83
CA GLY A 266 24.98 -22.45 9.05
C GLY A 266 24.88 -21.60 10.33
N ALA A 267 24.26 -20.42 10.26
CA ALA A 267 23.97 -19.63 11.46
C ALA A 267 23.03 -20.39 12.39
N SER A 268 23.22 -20.28 13.72
CA SER A 268 22.27 -20.88 14.64
C SER A 268 20.89 -20.23 14.50
N THR A 269 19.83 -21.00 14.75
CA THR A 269 18.43 -20.52 14.73
C THR A 269 18.23 -19.27 15.60
N ALA A 270 18.90 -19.21 16.76
CA ALA A 270 18.84 -18.05 17.64
C ALA A 270 19.45 -16.80 17.00
N VAL A 271 20.57 -16.91 16.31
CA VAL A 271 21.23 -15.79 15.59
C VAL A 271 20.33 -15.33 14.44
N ALA A 272 19.81 -16.26 13.66
CA ALA A 272 18.92 -15.96 12.52
C ALA A 272 17.61 -15.28 12.99
N ALA A 273 16.99 -15.78 14.05
CA ALA A 273 15.79 -15.17 14.62
C ALA A 273 16.05 -13.76 15.19
N THR A 274 17.17 -13.58 15.92
CA THR A 274 17.57 -12.26 16.44
C THR A 274 17.80 -11.27 15.30
N PHE A 275 18.48 -11.69 14.22
CA PHE A 275 18.65 -10.88 13.02
C PHE A 275 17.30 -10.47 12.40
N GLY A 276 16.37 -11.42 12.26
CA GLY A 276 15.03 -11.15 11.72
C GLY A 276 14.27 -10.11 12.54
N ILE A 277 14.24 -10.27 13.86
CA ILE A 277 13.56 -9.33 14.79
C ILE A 277 14.22 -7.94 14.75
N PHE A 278 15.55 -7.89 14.74
CA PHE A 278 16.29 -6.63 14.66
C PHE A 278 15.98 -5.89 13.36
N ASN A 279 15.98 -6.58 12.22
CA ASN A 279 15.69 -5.96 10.92
C ASN A 279 14.25 -5.45 10.84
N VAL A 280 13.28 -6.26 11.19
CA VAL A 280 11.86 -5.91 11.07
C VAL A 280 11.43 -4.87 12.12
N GLY A 281 12.02 -4.91 13.31
CA GLY A 281 11.73 -3.97 14.39
C GLY A 281 12.57 -2.70 14.31
N VAL A 282 13.88 -2.84 14.58
CA VAL A 282 14.77 -1.68 14.78
C VAL A 282 15.10 -0.98 13.47
N VAL A 283 15.56 -1.73 12.46
CA VAL A 283 15.94 -1.14 11.16
C VAL A 283 14.71 -0.51 10.50
N ALA A 284 13.56 -1.16 10.53
CA ALA A 284 12.34 -0.62 9.94
C ALA A 284 11.83 0.65 10.65
N MET A 285 11.95 0.72 11.97
CA MET A 285 11.59 1.91 12.75
C MET A 285 12.43 3.14 12.32
N PHE A 286 13.75 2.98 12.28
CA PHE A 286 14.64 4.07 11.86
C PHE A 286 14.45 4.41 10.39
N ALA A 287 14.27 3.41 9.52
CA ALA A 287 13.99 3.62 8.11
C ALA A 287 12.71 4.44 7.90
N GLY A 288 11.65 4.21 8.68
CA GLY A 288 10.42 4.98 8.62
C GLY A 288 10.62 6.47 8.85
N ILE A 289 11.36 6.82 9.91
CA ILE A 289 11.68 8.22 10.24
C ILE A 289 12.56 8.84 9.16
N ILE A 290 13.65 8.17 8.78
CA ILE A 290 14.61 8.63 7.77
C ILE A 290 13.89 8.85 6.42
N SER A 291 13.04 7.91 6.03
CA SER A 291 12.29 7.98 4.77
C SER A 291 11.39 9.20 4.72
N GLY A 292 10.56 9.42 5.73
CA GLY A 292 9.64 10.56 5.77
C GLY A 292 10.39 11.90 5.72
N VAL A 293 11.46 12.03 6.54
CA VAL A 293 12.28 13.24 6.55
C VAL A 293 12.98 13.46 5.19
N THR A 294 13.57 12.42 4.62
CA THR A 294 14.26 12.55 3.33
C THR A 294 13.29 12.78 2.18
N ALA A 295 12.13 12.16 2.18
CA ALA A 295 11.10 12.38 1.18
C ALA A 295 10.64 13.84 1.15
N ASP A 296 10.33 14.43 2.31
CA ASP A 296 9.77 15.78 2.40
C ASP A 296 10.82 16.89 2.28
N TYR A 297 11.99 16.73 2.93
CA TYR A 297 12.96 17.82 3.05
C TYR A 297 14.15 17.72 2.10
N VAL A 298 14.57 16.49 1.69
CA VAL A 298 15.72 16.29 0.81
C VAL A 298 15.27 16.14 -0.64
N PHE A 299 14.45 15.11 -0.92
CA PHE A 299 14.00 14.82 -2.28
C PHE A 299 12.81 15.67 -2.71
N LYS A 300 12.03 16.18 -1.74
CA LYS A 300 10.76 16.92 -1.96
C LYS A 300 9.79 16.13 -2.83
N SER A 301 9.85 14.79 -2.75
CA SER A 301 9.00 13.85 -3.47
C SER A 301 9.20 12.44 -2.93
N SER A 302 8.10 11.78 -2.54
CA SER A 302 8.09 10.39 -2.11
C SER A 302 8.40 9.44 -3.28
N THR A 303 8.01 9.82 -4.50
CA THR A 303 8.35 9.08 -5.73
C THR A 303 9.86 8.96 -5.91
N ARG A 304 10.63 10.04 -5.69
CA ARG A 304 12.10 10.01 -5.79
C ARG A 304 12.73 9.21 -4.66
N MET A 305 12.18 9.29 -3.45
CA MET A 305 12.62 8.46 -2.34
C MET A 305 12.45 6.97 -2.65
N MET A 306 11.30 6.58 -3.17
CA MET A 306 11.01 5.20 -3.59
C MET A 306 11.95 4.74 -4.72
N MET A 307 12.23 5.59 -5.69
CA MET A 307 13.19 5.32 -6.76
C MET A 307 14.58 4.99 -6.21
N VAL A 308 15.11 5.80 -5.28
CA VAL A 308 16.41 5.58 -4.65
C VAL A 308 16.41 4.28 -3.83
N ALA A 309 15.37 4.04 -3.04
CA ALA A 309 15.22 2.84 -2.24
C ALA A 309 15.26 1.57 -3.11
N LEU A 310 14.46 1.50 -4.17
CA LEU A 310 14.43 0.38 -5.11
C LEU A 310 15.77 0.20 -5.84
N GLY A 311 16.44 1.30 -6.20
CA GLY A 311 17.76 1.25 -6.80
C GLY A 311 18.81 0.61 -5.88
N ILE A 312 18.80 0.97 -4.59
CA ILE A 312 19.69 0.37 -3.58
C ILE A 312 19.40 -1.12 -3.42
N VAL A 313 18.13 -1.52 -3.32
CA VAL A 313 17.75 -2.95 -3.22
C VAL A 313 18.23 -3.73 -4.44
N ALA A 314 18.00 -3.21 -5.65
CA ALA A 314 18.44 -3.85 -6.88
C ALA A 314 19.96 -4.07 -6.89
N VAL A 315 20.74 -3.04 -6.55
CA VAL A 315 22.20 -3.13 -6.50
C VAL A 315 22.67 -4.11 -5.42
N ALA A 316 22.13 -4.01 -4.20
CA ALA A 316 22.52 -4.88 -3.09
C ALA A 316 22.20 -6.36 -3.37
N CYS A 317 21.01 -6.67 -3.92
CA CYS A 317 20.66 -8.03 -4.33
C CYS A 317 21.61 -8.55 -5.44
N ASN A 318 21.98 -7.73 -6.42
CA ASN A 318 22.97 -8.13 -7.43
C ASN A 318 24.35 -8.41 -6.83
N ILE A 319 24.77 -7.65 -5.82
CA ILE A 319 26.04 -7.94 -5.09
C ILE A 319 25.92 -9.28 -4.36
N ILE A 320 24.80 -9.56 -3.67
CA ILE A 320 24.57 -10.85 -3.00
C ILE A 320 24.69 -12.02 -4.00
N LEU A 321 24.17 -11.87 -5.23
CA LEU A 321 24.23 -12.90 -6.27
C LEU A 321 25.65 -13.25 -6.71
N VAL A 322 26.57 -12.29 -6.68
CA VAL A 322 27.96 -12.47 -7.10
C VAL A 322 28.83 -13.03 -5.96
N LEU A 323 28.46 -12.80 -4.70
CA LEU A 323 29.22 -13.27 -3.56
C LEU A 323 29.14 -14.79 -3.40
N PRO A 324 30.27 -15.47 -3.07
CA PRO A 324 30.27 -16.91 -2.80
C PRO A 324 29.59 -17.22 -1.46
N ALA A 325 28.81 -18.32 -1.46
CA ALA A 325 28.11 -18.81 -0.26
C ALA A 325 29.10 -19.59 0.65
N THR A 326 30.09 -18.91 1.21
CA THR A 326 31.08 -19.49 2.12
C THR A 326 30.98 -18.89 3.51
N SER A 327 31.34 -19.64 4.54
CA SER A 327 31.24 -19.19 5.94
C SER A 327 32.01 -17.89 6.22
N GLY A 328 33.10 -17.61 5.50
CA GLY A 328 33.85 -16.35 5.61
C GLY A 328 33.08 -15.12 5.10
N MET A 329 31.99 -15.30 4.33
CA MET A 329 31.19 -14.24 3.76
C MET A 329 29.93 -13.87 4.61
N ILE A 330 29.74 -14.51 5.75
CA ILE A 330 28.55 -14.23 6.59
C ILE A 330 28.48 -12.75 7.01
N GLY A 331 29.59 -12.12 7.38
CA GLY A 331 29.65 -10.71 7.77
C GLY A 331 29.23 -9.76 6.63
N PRO A 332 29.88 -9.80 5.45
CA PRO A 332 29.45 -9.04 4.28
C PRO A 332 28.01 -9.29 3.88
N ILE A 333 27.52 -10.52 3.94
CA ILE A 333 26.13 -10.87 3.62
C ILE A 333 25.17 -10.24 4.63
N VAL A 334 25.45 -10.32 5.93
CA VAL A 334 24.63 -9.67 6.98
C VAL A 334 24.57 -8.17 6.74
N CYS A 335 25.68 -7.49 6.41
CA CYS A 335 25.69 -6.07 6.09
C CYS A 335 24.82 -5.76 4.86
N LEU A 336 24.87 -6.57 3.81
CA LEU A 336 24.04 -6.41 2.62
C LEU A 336 22.57 -6.66 2.91
N LEU A 337 22.22 -7.66 3.73
CA LEU A 337 20.85 -7.92 4.14
C LEU A 337 20.29 -6.78 5.00
N VAL A 338 21.09 -6.17 5.88
CA VAL A 338 20.70 -4.95 6.62
C VAL A 338 20.48 -3.78 5.66
N LEU A 339 21.34 -3.63 4.64
CA LEU A 339 21.19 -2.59 3.62
C LEU A 339 19.90 -2.80 2.79
N VAL A 340 19.62 -4.05 2.39
CA VAL A 340 18.38 -4.42 1.70
C VAL A 340 17.18 -4.12 2.61
N ALA A 341 17.25 -4.47 3.89
CA ALA A 341 16.22 -4.17 4.87
C ALA A 341 15.96 -2.66 4.99
N LEU A 342 17.02 -1.89 5.22
CA LEU A 342 16.96 -0.44 5.34
C LEU A 342 16.32 0.18 4.09
N ALA A 343 16.82 -0.17 2.91
CA ALA A 343 16.31 0.36 1.64
C ALA A 343 14.86 -0.05 1.38
N THR A 344 14.50 -1.31 1.64
CA THR A 344 13.12 -1.80 1.51
C THR A 344 12.17 -1.02 2.41
N PHE A 345 12.52 -0.82 3.68
CA PHE A 345 11.68 -0.08 4.61
C PHE A 345 11.65 1.42 4.35
N LEU A 346 12.73 2.00 3.81
CA LEU A 346 12.71 3.37 3.30
C LEU A 346 11.64 3.54 2.19
N GLY A 347 11.57 2.64 1.22
CA GLY A 347 10.55 2.65 0.18
C GLY A 347 9.15 2.34 0.71
N LYS A 348 9.04 1.35 1.61
CA LYS A 348 7.76 0.91 2.19
C LYS A 348 7.08 1.98 3.03
N SER A 349 7.86 2.78 3.75
CA SER A 349 7.33 3.85 4.60
C SER A 349 6.58 4.93 3.84
N VAL A 350 6.89 5.11 2.57
CA VAL A 350 6.24 6.09 1.68
C VAL A 350 5.45 5.42 0.54
N ILE A 351 5.08 4.14 0.70
CA ILE A 351 4.58 3.29 -0.40
C ILE A 351 3.35 3.87 -1.12
N LEU A 352 2.44 4.53 -0.42
CA LEU A 352 1.24 5.16 -0.97
C LEU A 352 1.37 6.68 -1.13
N ALA A 353 2.43 7.29 -0.61
CA ALA A 353 2.62 8.73 -0.68
C ALA A 353 2.74 9.28 -2.12
N PRO A 354 3.35 8.56 -3.09
CA PRO A 354 3.37 9.01 -4.49
C PRO A 354 1.98 9.22 -5.10
N ILE A 355 0.95 8.50 -4.63
CA ILE A 355 -0.43 8.70 -5.08
C ILE A 355 -0.98 10.01 -4.55
N GLY A 356 -0.73 10.32 -3.26
CA GLY A 356 -1.09 11.62 -2.68
C GLY A 356 -0.36 12.82 -3.28
N GLU A 357 0.75 12.59 -4.01
CA GLU A 357 1.50 13.63 -4.75
C GLU A 357 0.91 13.93 -6.15
N LEU A 358 -0.10 13.16 -6.63
CA LEU A 358 -0.66 13.33 -7.98
C LEU A 358 -1.59 14.52 -8.12
N GLU A 359 -1.88 15.24 -7.01
CA GLU A 359 -2.76 16.44 -7.00
C GLU A 359 -4.14 16.16 -7.63
N LEU A 360 -4.74 15.02 -7.25
CA LEU A 360 -6.05 14.62 -7.75
C LEU A 360 -7.17 15.42 -7.07
N PRO A 361 -8.32 15.59 -7.74
CA PRO A 361 -9.52 16.14 -7.13
C PRO A 361 -9.92 15.36 -5.87
N GLU A 362 -10.41 16.06 -4.82
CA GLU A 362 -10.76 15.46 -3.53
C GLU A 362 -11.80 14.35 -3.66
N GLU A 363 -12.68 14.44 -4.67
CA GLU A 363 -13.76 13.48 -4.93
C GLU A 363 -13.24 12.08 -5.29
N ILE A 364 -12.05 11.98 -5.89
CA ILE A 364 -11.48 10.71 -6.35
C ILE A 364 -10.26 10.27 -5.53
N ASP A 365 -9.78 11.08 -4.57
CA ASP A 365 -8.57 10.79 -3.78
C ASP A 365 -8.70 9.45 -3.01
N GLY A 366 -9.85 9.19 -2.41
CA GLY A 366 -10.12 7.91 -1.73
C GLY A 366 -10.11 6.71 -2.67
N SER A 367 -10.66 6.86 -3.89
CA SER A 367 -10.62 5.81 -4.92
C SER A 367 -9.20 5.59 -5.44
N ALA A 368 -8.41 6.66 -5.60
CA ALA A 368 -7.02 6.59 -6.00
C ALA A 368 -6.16 5.85 -4.97
N MET A 369 -6.34 6.14 -3.68
CA MET A 369 -5.66 5.42 -2.59
C MET A 369 -6.06 3.94 -2.54
N ALA A 370 -7.32 3.60 -2.81
CA ALA A 370 -7.79 2.22 -2.84
C ALA A 370 -7.20 1.43 -4.02
N VAL A 371 -7.21 2.00 -5.24
CA VAL A 371 -6.59 1.38 -6.43
C VAL A 371 -5.08 1.24 -6.23
N GLY A 372 -4.44 2.27 -5.71
CA GLY A 372 -3.01 2.23 -5.40
C GLY A 372 -2.65 1.18 -4.36
N SER A 373 -3.47 1.03 -3.32
CA SER A 373 -3.29 -0.02 -2.30
C SER A 373 -3.48 -1.42 -2.90
N LEU A 374 -4.49 -1.62 -3.76
CA LEU A 374 -4.68 -2.88 -4.49
C LEU A 374 -3.41 -3.27 -5.24
N LEU A 375 -2.89 -2.35 -6.04
CA LEU A 375 -1.69 -2.61 -6.83
C LEU A 375 -0.46 -2.82 -5.94
N ALA A 376 -0.24 -1.95 -4.95
CA ALA A 376 0.91 -2.00 -4.06
C ALA A 376 1.04 -3.34 -3.34
N TYR A 377 -0.07 -3.86 -2.84
CA TYR A 377 -0.06 -5.08 -2.02
C TYR A 377 -0.40 -6.35 -2.80
N ALA A 378 -0.69 -6.27 -4.11
CA ALA A 378 -1.08 -7.42 -4.93
C ALA A 378 -0.08 -8.58 -4.91
N SER A 379 1.22 -8.30 -4.73
CA SER A 379 2.28 -9.30 -4.64
C SER A 379 2.09 -10.33 -3.51
N VAL A 380 1.30 -10.03 -2.48
CA VAL A 380 0.95 -10.98 -1.40
C VAL A 380 0.24 -12.22 -1.94
N LEU A 381 -0.57 -12.06 -3.00
CA LEU A 381 -1.37 -13.15 -3.54
C LEU A 381 -0.55 -14.32 -4.09
N TRP A 382 0.68 -14.05 -4.53
CA TRP A 382 1.56 -15.08 -5.11
C TRP A 382 2.95 -15.16 -4.48
N GLY A 383 3.41 -14.10 -3.82
CA GLY A 383 4.81 -13.98 -3.37
C GLY A 383 5.22 -15.07 -2.40
N TYR A 384 4.43 -15.33 -1.37
CA TYR A 384 4.71 -16.38 -0.39
C TYR A 384 4.69 -17.77 -1.02
N ASN A 385 3.70 -18.06 -1.89
CA ASN A 385 3.60 -19.35 -2.58
C ASN A 385 4.76 -19.56 -3.56
N LEU A 386 5.15 -18.52 -4.31
CA LEU A 386 6.28 -18.60 -5.25
C LEU A 386 7.58 -18.89 -4.51
N ASN A 387 7.86 -18.17 -3.43
CA ASN A 387 9.06 -18.38 -2.62
C ASN A 387 9.10 -19.80 -2.02
N GLY A 388 7.98 -20.25 -1.45
CA GLY A 388 7.85 -21.59 -0.90
C GLY A 388 8.11 -22.67 -1.96
N HIS A 389 7.49 -22.54 -3.13
CA HIS A 389 7.69 -23.48 -4.24
C HIS A 389 9.13 -23.54 -4.74
N ILE A 390 9.81 -22.38 -4.84
CA ILE A 390 11.22 -22.32 -5.21
C ILE A 390 12.07 -23.05 -4.16
N LEU A 391 11.89 -22.73 -2.87
CA LEU A 391 12.70 -23.36 -1.80
C LEU A 391 12.44 -24.86 -1.68
N ASP A 392 11.20 -25.30 -1.82
CA ASP A 392 10.86 -26.72 -1.83
C ASP A 392 11.47 -27.44 -3.03
N SER A 393 11.46 -26.83 -4.22
CA SER A 393 12.05 -27.41 -5.44
C SER A 393 13.57 -27.54 -5.36
N TYR A 394 14.23 -26.68 -4.58
CA TYR A 394 15.67 -26.68 -4.34
C TYR A 394 16.06 -27.09 -2.92
N ALA A 395 15.25 -27.93 -2.25
CA ALA A 395 15.50 -28.38 -0.88
C ALA A 395 16.86 -29.10 -0.70
N SER A 396 17.35 -29.77 -1.74
CA SER A 396 18.69 -30.42 -1.77
C SER A 396 19.85 -29.44 -1.99
N ASP A 397 19.57 -28.24 -2.52
CA ASP A 397 20.55 -27.17 -2.76
C ASP A 397 19.92 -25.81 -2.40
N PRO A 398 19.77 -25.51 -1.11
CA PRO A 398 19.14 -24.27 -0.65
C PRO A 398 19.82 -23.02 -1.20
N ALA A 399 21.14 -23.03 -1.38
CA ALA A 399 21.89 -21.89 -1.89
C ALA A 399 21.40 -21.45 -3.28
N THR A 400 21.12 -22.40 -4.17
CA THR A 400 20.54 -22.10 -5.49
C THR A 400 19.10 -21.58 -5.38
N GLY A 401 18.27 -22.15 -4.51
CA GLY A 401 16.92 -21.67 -4.29
C GLY A 401 16.89 -20.19 -3.85
N TYR A 402 17.69 -19.83 -2.86
CA TYR A 402 17.81 -18.43 -2.40
C TYR A 402 18.38 -17.51 -3.47
N ARG A 403 19.36 -17.95 -4.27
CA ARG A 403 19.88 -17.16 -5.39
C ARG A 403 18.80 -16.82 -6.41
N ILE A 404 17.92 -17.75 -6.74
CA ILE A 404 16.79 -17.51 -7.65
C ILE A 404 15.86 -16.43 -7.06
N ILE A 405 15.54 -16.50 -5.77
CA ILE A 405 14.68 -15.50 -5.11
C ILE A 405 15.37 -14.12 -5.09
N PHE A 406 16.67 -14.02 -4.78
CA PHE A 406 17.41 -12.76 -4.86
C PHE A 406 17.45 -12.20 -6.28
N MET A 407 17.59 -13.06 -7.30
CA MET A 407 17.57 -12.65 -8.71
C MET A 407 16.20 -12.07 -9.10
N ILE A 408 15.11 -12.73 -8.75
CA ILE A 408 13.75 -12.23 -8.98
C ILE A 408 13.54 -10.90 -8.25
N THR A 409 14.05 -10.79 -7.02
CA THR A 409 13.96 -9.55 -6.22
C THR A 409 14.77 -8.42 -6.86
N ALA A 410 15.96 -8.68 -7.36
CA ALA A 410 16.78 -7.69 -8.06
C ALA A 410 16.09 -7.18 -9.33
N ILE A 411 15.50 -8.08 -10.11
CA ILE A 411 14.74 -7.74 -11.33
C ILE A 411 13.51 -6.90 -10.97
N ALA A 412 12.72 -7.33 -9.99
CA ALA A 412 11.53 -6.62 -9.56
C ALA A 412 11.86 -5.21 -9.02
N ALA A 413 12.91 -5.09 -8.21
CA ALA A 413 13.38 -3.80 -7.71
C ALA A 413 13.90 -2.90 -8.84
N GLY A 414 14.63 -3.45 -9.81
CA GLY A 414 15.10 -2.72 -10.99
C GLY A 414 13.95 -2.19 -11.86
N LEU A 415 12.97 -3.03 -12.16
CA LEU A 415 11.77 -2.64 -12.90
C LEU A 415 10.96 -1.60 -12.13
N GLY A 416 10.79 -1.78 -10.82
CA GLY A 416 10.12 -0.80 -9.97
C GLY A 416 10.85 0.55 -9.92
N CYS A 417 12.19 0.55 -9.88
CA CYS A 417 12.99 1.77 -9.97
C CYS A 417 12.77 2.50 -11.30
N ILE A 418 12.79 1.77 -12.42
CA ILE A 418 12.51 2.35 -13.76
C ILE A 418 11.09 2.93 -13.78
N THR A 419 10.11 2.23 -13.25
CA THR A 419 8.72 2.70 -13.19
C THR A 419 8.60 3.98 -12.36
N ALA A 420 9.30 4.08 -11.22
CA ALA A 420 9.35 5.29 -10.40
C ALA A 420 10.03 6.47 -11.14
N VAL A 421 11.07 6.22 -11.93
CA VAL A 421 11.71 7.22 -12.80
C VAL A 421 10.71 7.76 -13.85
N VAL A 422 9.96 6.87 -14.49
CA VAL A 422 8.93 7.24 -15.48
C VAL A 422 7.84 8.08 -14.82
N LEU A 423 7.38 7.67 -13.64
CA LEU A 423 6.39 8.42 -12.85
C LEU A 423 6.89 9.83 -12.48
N ASP A 424 8.13 9.96 -11.96
CA ASP A 424 8.70 11.27 -11.61
C ASP A 424 8.79 12.21 -12.82
N ARG A 425 9.15 11.65 -14.00
CA ARG A 425 9.17 12.42 -15.24
C ARG A 425 7.77 12.85 -15.68
N ALA A 426 6.77 11.95 -15.58
CA ALA A 426 5.38 12.26 -15.91
C ALA A 426 4.81 13.35 -14.97
N ASN A 427 5.08 13.28 -13.67
CA ASN A 427 4.65 14.28 -12.70
C ASN A 427 5.28 15.65 -12.98
N ARG A 428 6.58 15.69 -13.29
CA ARG A 428 7.25 16.96 -13.65
C ARG A 428 6.71 17.55 -14.96
N ARG A 429 6.35 16.71 -15.94
CA ARG A 429 5.74 17.18 -17.19
C ARG A 429 4.37 17.78 -16.92
N ALA A 430 3.53 17.12 -16.14
CA ALA A 430 2.21 17.61 -15.76
C ALA A 430 2.32 18.99 -15.06
N ALA A 431 3.16 19.09 -14.02
CA ALA A 431 3.37 20.34 -13.29
C ALA A 431 3.91 21.50 -14.18
N ARG A 432 4.69 21.20 -15.23
CA ARG A 432 5.13 22.24 -16.19
C ARG A 432 3.98 22.70 -17.07
N LEU A 433 3.14 21.80 -17.55
CA LEU A 433 1.99 22.13 -18.38
C LEU A 433 0.96 22.97 -17.63
N GLU A 434 0.73 22.70 -16.34
CA GLU A 434 -0.14 23.49 -15.49
C GLU A 434 0.38 24.91 -15.30
N ARG A 435 1.67 25.07 -15.00
CA ARG A 435 2.30 26.40 -14.90
C ARG A 435 2.25 27.18 -16.22
N SER A 436 2.41 26.49 -17.35
CA SER A 436 2.33 27.15 -18.66
C SER A 436 0.90 27.60 -18.97
N ARG A 437 -0.12 26.88 -18.51
CA ARG A 437 -1.53 27.28 -18.64
C ARG A 437 -1.85 28.47 -17.72
N GLU A 438 -1.40 28.44 -16.47
CA GLU A 438 -1.57 29.58 -15.54
C GLU A 438 -0.89 30.86 -16.03
N THR A 439 0.26 30.74 -16.71
CA THR A 439 0.95 31.92 -17.30
C THR A 439 0.39 32.33 -18.66
N ALA A 440 -0.38 31.47 -19.33
CA ALA A 440 -1.03 31.73 -20.62
C ALA A 440 -2.48 32.24 -20.49
N GLU A 441 -3.09 32.16 -19.27
CA GLU A 441 -4.34 32.87 -19.03
C GLU A 441 -4.08 34.38 -19.10
N PRO A 442 -4.69 35.09 -20.06
CA PRO A 442 -4.36 36.48 -20.26
C PRO A 442 -4.85 37.30 -19.07
N TYR A 443 -4.04 38.22 -18.65
CA TYR A 443 -4.46 39.48 -18.02
C TYR A 443 -5.61 40.05 -18.86
N GLY A 444 -6.83 39.65 -18.59
CA GLY A 444 -7.98 39.97 -19.43
C GLY A 444 -9.04 40.70 -18.62
N ASP A 445 -8.84 41.93 -18.32
CA ASP A 445 -9.98 42.84 -18.33
C ASP A 445 -10.24 43.21 -19.81
N PRO A 446 -11.47 42.95 -20.37
CA PRO A 446 -11.75 43.30 -21.77
C PRO A 446 -11.57 44.80 -22.09
N ASP A 447 -11.53 45.65 -21.07
CA ASP A 447 -11.32 47.09 -21.21
C ASP A 447 -9.84 47.46 -21.39
N ASP A 448 -8.88 46.60 -20.97
CA ASP A 448 -7.44 46.84 -21.20
C ASP A 448 -6.98 46.44 -22.62
N ALA A 449 -7.66 45.50 -23.27
CA ALA A 449 -7.35 45.14 -24.65
C ALA A 449 -7.67 46.23 -25.68
N VAL A 450 -8.61 47.13 -25.35
CA VAL A 450 -8.96 48.30 -26.19
C VAL A 450 -7.91 49.44 -26.03
N ALA A 451 -7.29 49.52 -24.85
CA ALA A 451 -6.26 50.55 -24.60
C ALA A 451 -4.92 50.24 -25.27
N VAL A 452 -4.57 48.98 -25.44
CA VAL A 452 -3.31 48.57 -26.12
C VAL A 452 -3.47 48.63 -27.66
N ALA A 453 -4.67 48.37 -28.19
CA ALA A 453 -4.97 48.53 -29.62
C ALA A 453 -5.00 49.99 -30.07
N ALA A 454 -5.26 50.93 -29.15
CA ALA A 454 -5.27 52.37 -29.45
C ALA A 454 -3.88 53.07 -29.35
N ALA A 455 -2.88 52.39 -28.77
CA ALA A 455 -1.50 52.94 -28.60
C ALA A 455 -0.49 52.41 -29.61
N GLY A 456 -0.87 51.54 -30.54
CA GLY A 456 0.00 50.78 -31.45
C GLY A 456 -0.01 51.25 -32.91
N ASP A 457 -0.23 52.55 -33.15
CA ASP A 457 -0.02 53.11 -34.50
C ASP A 457 1.26 53.98 -34.56
N VAL A 458 2.44 53.35 -34.65
CA VAL A 458 3.69 53.86 -35.27
C VAL A 458 4.71 52.71 -35.39
N GLY A 459 5.09 52.34 -36.63
CA GLY A 459 6.33 51.59 -36.92
C GLY A 459 6.16 50.26 -37.66
N ASP A 460 6.12 50.41 -38.97
CA ASP A 460 6.42 49.48 -40.02
C ASP A 460 7.66 48.61 -39.76
N ASP A 461 7.47 47.30 -39.58
CA ASP A 461 8.40 46.21 -39.98
C ASP A 461 7.67 44.86 -39.90
N GLY A 462 6.99 44.58 -40.99
CA GLY A 462 6.31 43.30 -41.20
C GLY A 462 7.26 42.28 -41.82
N ASP A 463 7.79 41.32 -41.04
CA ASP A 463 8.28 40.04 -41.56
C ASP A 463 8.54 38.94 -40.53
N ALA A 464 8.24 39.17 -39.24
CA ALA A 464 8.53 38.18 -38.19
C ALA A 464 7.28 37.53 -37.54
N ALA A 465 6.07 38.00 -37.86
CA ALA A 465 4.84 37.53 -37.21
C ALA A 465 4.09 36.42 -38.00
N GLN A 466 4.41 36.21 -39.29
CA GLN A 466 3.77 35.18 -40.09
C GLN A 466 4.36 33.79 -39.95
N SER A 467 5.61 33.63 -39.54
CA SER A 467 6.23 32.30 -39.34
C SER A 467 5.86 31.56 -38.05
N VAL A 468 5.22 32.26 -37.09
CA VAL A 468 4.81 31.62 -35.80
C VAL A 468 3.36 31.13 -35.86
N VAL A 469 2.52 31.69 -36.73
CA VAL A 469 1.10 31.27 -36.88
C VAL A 469 0.99 30.05 -37.82
N GLU A 470 1.85 29.91 -38.80
CA GLU A 470 1.86 28.76 -39.73
C GLU A 470 2.40 27.47 -39.07
N ALA A 471 3.20 27.55 -38.02
CA ALA A 471 3.69 26.40 -37.28
C ALA A 471 2.70 25.85 -36.20
N ALA A 472 1.66 26.60 -35.87
CA ALA A 472 0.67 26.20 -34.86
C ALA A 472 -0.56 25.52 -35.48
N ASP A 473 -0.84 25.71 -36.78
CA ASP A 473 -1.99 25.12 -37.49
C ASP A 473 -1.68 23.74 -38.12
N GLU A 474 -0.41 23.34 -38.21
CA GLU A 474 -0.03 22.04 -38.79
C GLU A 474 -0.03 20.87 -37.78
N GLU A 475 -0.22 21.13 -36.48
CA GLU A 475 -0.26 20.09 -35.41
C GLU A 475 -1.69 19.76 -34.90
N ALA A 476 -2.73 20.35 -35.51
CA ALA A 476 -4.14 20.14 -35.15
C ALA A 476 -4.97 19.42 -36.23
N ALA A 477 -4.36 18.55 -37.04
CA ALA A 477 -5.09 17.69 -37.95
C ALA A 477 -5.45 16.36 -37.28
N GLU A 478 -6.69 16.24 -36.81
CA GLU A 478 -7.33 14.98 -36.44
C GLU A 478 -7.42 14.06 -37.68
N PRO A 479 -7.15 12.75 -37.56
CA PRO A 479 -7.44 11.82 -38.61
C PRO A 479 -8.95 11.53 -38.66
N GLN A 480 -9.63 12.06 -39.67
CA GLN A 480 -10.98 11.62 -40.05
C GLN A 480 -10.93 10.18 -40.54
N PHE A 481 -11.44 9.25 -39.77
CA PHE A 481 -11.83 7.94 -40.28
C PHE A 481 -13.26 8.04 -40.83
N ALA A 482 -13.35 8.15 -42.16
CA ALA A 482 -14.53 7.80 -42.92
C ALA A 482 -14.54 6.28 -43.10
N GLY A 483 -15.50 5.60 -42.54
CA GLY A 483 -15.79 4.20 -42.72
C GLY A 483 -17.28 3.99 -42.87
N GLU A 484 -17.71 3.72 -44.08
CA GLU A 484 -19.05 3.39 -44.51
C GLU A 484 -19.67 2.26 -43.69
N ALA A 485 -20.96 2.46 -43.38
CA ALA A 485 -21.85 1.42 -42.86
C ALA A 485 -22.27 0.48 -44.02
N PRO A 486 -22.32 -0.84 -43.84
CA PRO A 486 -23.15 -1.70 -44.64
C PRO A 486 -24.50 -2.00 -43.98
N ALA A 487 -25.50 -1.97 -44.81
CA ALA A 487 -26.91 -2.16 -44.59
C ALA A 487 -27.27 -3.48 -43.92
N GLU A 488 -28.36 -3.43 -43.16
CA GLU A 488 -29.19 -4.56 -42.74
C GLU A 488 -29.71 -5.36 -43.95
N PRO A 489 -29.98 -6.66 -43.74
CA PRO A 489 -31.26 -7.17 -44.28
C PRO A 489 -32.17 -7.72 -43.17
N ALA A 490 -33.43 -7.39 -43.38
CA ALA A 490 -34.59 -7.74 -42.59
C ALA A 490 -34.99 -9.21 -42.65
N ALA A 491 -35.63 -9.63 -41.55
CA ALA A 491 -36.74 -10.57 -41.42
C ALA A 491 -36.68 -11.97 -42.06
N GLU A 492 -36.87 -12.98 -41.25
CA GLU A 492 -38.09 -13.78 -41.39
C GLU A 492 -38.36 -14.64 -40.15
N VAL A 493 -39.64 -14.70 -39.87
CA VAL A 493 -40.33 -15.36 -38.79
C VAL A 493 -40.43 -16.86 -39.09
N ALA A 494 -40.22 -17.73 -38.10
CA ALA A 494 -40.90 -19.03 -38.05
C ALA A 494 -41.06 -19.51 -36.62
N GLU A 495 -42.27 -19.49 -36.22
CA GLU A 495 -42.97 -20.10 -35.09
C GLU A 495 -42.99 -21.64 -35.27
N ALA A 496 -42.70 -22.40 -34.21
CA ALA A 496 -43.39 -23.67 -33.94
C ALA A 496 -43.05 -24.20 -32.56
N ALA A 497 -44.10 -24.28 -31.79
CA ALA A 497 -44.30 -25.00 -30.57
C ALA A 497 -43.87 -26.50 -30.63
N ASP A 498 -43.43 -27.08 -29.54
CA ASP A 498 -44.14 -28.17 -28.87
C ASP A 498 -43.48 -28.57 -27.54
N GLU A 499 -44.28 -28.64 -26.50
CA GLU A 499 -44.07 -29.29 -25.22
C GLU A 499 -44.62 -30.72 -25.33
N PRO A 500 -44.64 -31.55 -24.27
CA PRO A 500 -43.60 -32.13 -23.40
C PRO A 500 -43.63 -33.68 -23.42
N GLN A 501 -42.74 -34.36 -22.71
CA GLN A 501 -42.99 -35.67 -22.10
C GLN A 501 -41.85 -36.16 -21.19
N ASP A 502 -42.10 -36.18 -19.87
CA ASP A 502 -41.65 -37.20 -18.94
C ASP A 502 -42.46 -38.51 -19.21
N PRO A 503 -42.11 -39.75 -18.80
CA PRO A 503 -41.61 -40.13 -17.49
C PRO A 503 -40.73 -41.41 -17.41
N GLU A 504 -40.52 -41.83 -16.11
CA GLU A 504 -40.27 -43.18 -15.58
C GLU A 504 -38.81 -43.69 -15.50
N GLU A 505 -38.36 -43.76 -14.23
CA GLU A 505 -38.26 -44.95 -13.35
C GLU A 505 -37.38 -46.09 -13.84
N THR A 506 -36.42 -46.40 -13.04
CA THR A 506 -36.00 -47.67 -12.41
C THR A 506 -34.56 -47.51 -11.97
N GLY A 507 -34.12 -47.61 -10.73
CA GLY A 507 -34.31 -48.69 -9.77
C GLY A 507 -33.12 -49.67 -9.88
N THR A 508 -32.19 -49.66 -8.93
CA THR A 508 -31.59 -50.80 -8.26
C THR A 508 -30.23 -50.50 -7.64
N THR A 509 -30.15 -50.36 -6.36
CA THR A 509 -29.42 -51.08 -5.27
C THR A 509 -28.12 -51.82 -5.58
N VAL A 510 -27.24 -51.74 -4.50
CA VAL A 510 -26.22 -52.69 -4.01
C VAL A 510 -24.80 -52.56 -4.56
N SER A 511 -23.88 -52.03 -3.81
CA SER A 511 -22.98 -52.58 -2.76
C SER A 511 -22.19 -51.45 -2.13
#